data_e8526af0ed8d687aa072a1c926e2a03b
#
_entry.id   e8526af0ed8d687aa072a1c926e2a03b
#
_cell.length_a   1.000
_cell.length_b   1.000
_cell.length_c   1.000
_cell.angle_alpha   90.00
_cell.angle_beta   90.00
_cell.angle_gamma   90.00
#
_symmetry.space_group_name_H-M   'P 1'
#
loop_
_entity.id
_entity.type
_entity.pdbx_description
1 polymer ?
#
loop_
_entity_poly.entity_id
_entity_poly.type
_entity_poly.pdbx_seq_one_letter_code
_entity_poly.pdbx_strand_id
1 'polypeptide(L)'
;STLAPRHLAVLRRLPAARRIALPGLPPIRLFHGLPHNLFVGIYPEIGDATVRQYLAGVTEPVIVCAHTHRPLARTVTPWTIYNGGSVGLPYNGDTRAQYLILEAVSERGAWAWRPEFRQVDYDHSVLRPAYAASGMMAATGAVGELHLLTAETGHPYSSDFGVWLRDQPDD
;
A
#
# COMPACT_ATOMS: atom_id res chain seq x y z
N SER A 1 5.78 8.94 -21.53
CA SER A 1 4.66 8.38 -20.75
C SER A 1 3.76 7.57 -21.68
N THR A 2 3.44 6.34 -21.30
CA THR A 2 2.51 5.46 -22.04
C THR A 2 1.04 5.77 -21.74
N LEU A 3 0.76 6.62 -20.77
CA LEU A 3 -0.59 7.01 -20.39
C LEU A 3 -1.16 8.09 -21.31
N ALA A 4 -2.38 7.89 -21.79
CA ALA A 4 -3.08 8.91 -22.56
C ALA A 4 -3.32 10.18 -21.72
N PRO A 5 -3.37 11.39 -22.34
CA PRO A 5 -3.54 12.66 -21.62
C PRO A 5 -4.76 12.69 -20.69
N ARG A 6 -5.88 12.04 -21.08
CA ARG A 6 -7.08 11.92 -20.24
C ARG A 6 -6.82 11.17 -18.92
N HIS A 7 -5.99 10.14 -18.93
CA HIS A 7 -5.63 9.40 -17.72
C HIS A 7 -4.74 10.23 -16.81
N LEU A 8 -3.76 10.94 -17.38
CA LEU A 8 -2.92 11.89 -16.63
C LEU A 8 -3.75 13.00 -15.98
N ALA A 9 -4.76 13.51 -16.69
CA ALA A 9 -5.66 14.52 -16.13
C ALA A 9 -6.46 14.00 -14.92
N VAL A 10 -6.90 12.74 -14.95
CA VAL A 10 -7.55 12.09 -13.79
C VAL A 10 -6.57 11.97 -12.63
N LEU A 11 -5.38 11.40 -12.86
CA LEU A 11 -4.38 11.20 -11.82
C LEU A 11 -3.96 12.51 -11.13
N ARG A 12 -3.79 13.60 -11.89
CA ARG A 12 -3.44 14.93 -11.35
C ARG A 12 -4.51 15.52 -10.44
N ARG A 13 -5.75 15.07 -10.54
CA ARG A 13 -6.89 15.53 -9.72
C ARG A 13 -7.12 14.67 -8.47
N LEU A 14 -6.43 13.54 -8.34
CA LEU A 14 -6.57 12.71 -7.16
C LEU A 14 -6.03 13.45 -5.93
N PRO A 15 -6.80 13.51 -4.84
CA PRO A 15 -6.32 14.12 -3.61
C PRO A 15 -5.27 13.22 -2.94
N ALA A 16 -4.29 13.82 -2.26
CA ALA A 16 -3.28 13.09 -1.49
C ALA A 16 -3.89 12.30 -0.31
N ALA A 17 -5.00 12.78 0.23
CA ALA A 17 -5.73 12.09 1.29
C ALA A 17 -7.25 12.29 1.14
N ARG A 18 -8.02 11.36 1.68
CA ARG A 18 -9.49 11.43 1.73
C ARG A 18 -9.97 11.19 3.15
N ARG A 19 -11.03 11.91 3.52
CA ARG A 19 -11.84 11.62 4.70
C ARG A 19 -13.13 10.93 4.24
N ILE A 20 -13.45 9.79 4.84
CA ILE A 20 -14.71 9.08 4.64
C ILE A 20 -15.48 9.16 5.95
N ALA A 21 -16.66 9.73 5.92
CA ALA A 21 -17.52 9.84 7.08
C ALA A 21 -18.94 9.38 6.71
N LEU A 22 -19.41 8.38 7.42
CA LEU A 22 -20.77 7.87 7.30
C LEU A 22 -21.48 8.06 8.64
N PRO A 23 -22.80 8.32 8.64
CA PRO A 23 -23.56 8.51 9.88
C PRO A 23 -23.39 7.32 10.84
N GLY A 24 -23.06 7.62 12.08
CA GLY A 24 -22.90 6.63 13.16
C GLY A 24 -21.59 5.84 13.15
N LEU A 25 -20.79 5.89 12.10
CA LEU A 25 -19.51 5.18 12.01
C LEU A 25 -18.32 6.08 12.37
N PRO A 26 -17.24 5.52 12.97
CA PRO A 26 -15.98 6.23 13.12
C PRO A 26 -15.45 6.69 11.77
N PRO A 27 -15.10 7.97 11.58
CA PRO A 27 -14.57 8.45 10.31
C PRO A 27 -13.21 7.82 9.99
N ILE A 28 -12.99 7.60 8.69
CA ILE A 28 -11.74 7.06 8.16
C ILE A 28 -10.93 8.19 7.53
N ARG A 29 -9.61 8.22 7.78
CA ARG A 29 -8.63 8.94 6.97
C ARG A 29 -7.91 7.95 6.06
N LEU A 30 -8.00 8.19 4.75
CA LEU A 30 -7.34 7.38 3.71
C LEU A 30 -6.23 8.18 3.06
N PHE A 31 -5.03 7.60 2.93
CA PHE A 31 -3.88 8.15 2.21
C PHE A 31 -2.99 7.02 1.68
N HIS A 32 -2.03 7.33 0.78
CA HIS A 32 -1.14 6.30 0.23
C HIS A 32 -0.05 5.90 1.23
N GLY A 33 0.88 6.79 1.57
CA GLY A 33 1.99 6.57 2.51
C GLY A 33 1.69 7.14 3.88
N LEU A 34 2.05 8.42 4.08
CA LEU A 34 1.72 9.21 5.27
C LEU A 34 0.90 10.44 4.87
N PRO A 35 0.21 11.10 5.81
CA PRO A 35 -0.59 12.30 5.51
C PRO A 35 0.18 13.42 4.81
N HIS A 36 1.46 13.54 5.10
CA HIS A 36 2.34 14.61 4.59
C HIS A 36 3.50 14.10 3.72
N ASN A 37 3.64 12.79 3.55
CA ASN A 37 4.69 12.19 2.73
C ASN A 37 4.22 10.87 2.11
N LEU A 38 3.97 10.88 0.81
CA LEU A 38 3.46 9.72 0.08
C LEU A 38 4.51 8.61 -0.11
N PHE A 39 5.79 8.90 0.15
CA PHE A 39 6.93 7.99 -0.05
C PHE A 39 7.42 7.32 1.24
N VAL A 40 6.73 7.52 2.35
CA VAL A 40 7.01 6.86 3.64
C VAL A 40 5.78 6.08 4.07
N GLY A 41 5.97 4.85 4.56
CA GLY A 41 4.88 3.96 4.97
C GLY A 41 4.89 3.61 6.45
N ILE A 42 3.76 3.12 6.93
CA ILE A 42 3.63 2.54 8.28
C ILE A 42 3.90 1.04 8.17
N TYR A 43 5.12 0.64 8.45
CA TYR A 43 5.55 -0.75 8.44
C TYR A 43 5.16 -1.47 9.75
N PRO A 44 4.93 -2.81 9.73
CA PRO A 44 4.61 -3.58 10.93
C PRO A 44 5.63 -3.45 12.06
N GLU A 45 6.91 -3.27 11.71
CA GLU A 45 8.05 -3.28 12.64
C GLU A 45 8.31 -1.94 13.34
N ILE A 46 7.79 -0.83 12.82
CA ILE A 46 8.06 0.48 13.43
C ILE A 46 7.40 0.63 14.79
N GLY A 47 8.09 1.30 15.73
CA GLY A 47 7.58 1.51 17.08
C GLY A 47 6.38 2.47 17.15
N ASP A 48 5.55 2.32 18.18
CA ASP A 48 4.36 3.14 18.40
C ASP A 48 4.68 4.64 18.51
N ALA A 49 5.82 5.00 19.07
CA ALA A 49 6.25 6.39 19.17
C ALA A 49 6.43 7.02 17.78
N THR A 50 7.05 6.29 16.86
CA THR A 50 7.22 6.73 15.46
C THR A 50 5.86 6.84 14.75
N VAL A 51 4.96 5.86 14.96
CA VAL A 51 3.60 5.94 14.39
C VAL A 51 2.87 7.18 14.89
N ARG A 52 2.98 7.53 16.19
CA ARG A 52 2.36 8.75 16.73
C ARG A 52 2.94 10.02 16.11
N GLN A 53 4.23 10.05 15.81
CA GLN A 53 4.86 11.18 15.08
C GLN A 53 4.32 11.27 13.65
N TYR A 54 4.20 10.14 12.95
CA TYR A 54 3.71 10.07 11.58
C TYR A 54 2.25 10.52 11.43
N LEU A 55 1.43 10.22 12.42
CA LEU A 55 0.00 10.54 12.44
C LEU A 55 -0.33 11.82 13.22
N ALA A 56 0.69 12.59 13.63
CA ALA A 56 0.46 13.83 14.36
C ALA A 56 -0.48 14.77 13.58
N GLY A 57 -1.53 15.25 14.25
CA GLY A 57 -2.57 16.08 13.66
C GLY A 57 -3.70 15.34 12.92
N VAL A 58 -3.64 14.00 12.78
CA VAL A 58 -4.76 13.21 12.26
C VAL A 58 -5.76 12.94 13.39
N THR A 59 -6.99 13.36 13.18
CA THR A 59 -8.07 13.29 14.18
C THR A 59 -9.02 12.12 13.98
N GLU A 60 -9.06 11.55 12.77
CA GLU A 60 -9.91 10.39 12.49
C GLU A 60 -9.35 9.14 13.16
N PRO A 61 -10.20 8.38 13.92
CA PRO A 61 -9.72 7.22 14.69
C PRO A 61 -9.37 6.00 13.83
N VAL A 62 -9.84 5.96 12.58
CA VAL A 62 -9.54 4.86 11.65
C VAL A 62 -8.67 5.38 10.52
N ILE A 63 -7.53 4.72 10.33
CA ILE A 63 -6.56 5.03 9.29
C ILE A 63 -6.52 3.88 8.29
N VAL A 64 -6.61 4.21 7.01
CA VAL A 64 -6.32 3.28 5.92
C VAL A 64 -5.16 3.84 5.11
N CYS A 65 -4.07 3.10 5.08
CA CYS A 65 -2.87 3.46 4.33
C CYS A 65 -2.44 2.33 3.38
N ALA A 66 -1.43 2.60 2.56
CA ALA A 66 -0.88 1.66 1.59
C ALA A 66 0.66 1.75 1.58
N HIS A 67 1.30 1.83 0.42
CA HIS A 67 2.72 2.04 0.20
C HIS A 67 3.63 0.87 0.58
N THR A 68 3.45 0.25 1.74
CA THR A 68 4.35 -0.82 2.21
C THR A 68 4.15 -2.15 1.50
N HIS A 69 3.04 -2.31 0.78
CA HIS A 69 2.62 -3.55 0.12
C HIS A 69 2.51 -4.76 1.07
N ARG A 70 2.33 -4.50 2.37
CA ARG A 70 2.21 -5.51 3.43
C ARG A 70 0.90 -5.30 4.18
N PRO A 71 0.05 -6.33 4.31
CA PRO A 71 -1.16 -6.25 5.12
C PRO A 71 -0.84 -5.86 6.56
N LEU A 72 -1.65 -4.97 7.12
CA LEU A 72 -1.50 -4.50 8.49
C LEU A 72 -2.87 -4.28 9.12
N ALA A 73 -3.04 -4.80 10.33
CA ALA A 73 -4.08 -4.38 11.27
C ALA A 73 -3.40 -4.10 12.61
N ARG A 74 -3.40 -2.85 13.04
CA ARG A 74 -2.68 -2.43 14.26
C ARG A 74 -3.40 -1.30 14.96
N THR A 75 -3.46 -1.38 16.28
CA THR A 75 -3.95 -0.29 17.13
C THR A 75 -2.77 0.42 17.78
N VAL A 76 -2.68 1.73 17.56
CA VAL A 76 -1.75 2.63 18.24
C VAL A 76 -2.61 3.79 18.73
N THR A 77 -3.05 3.74 19.97
CA THR A 77 -4.01 4.70 20.55
C THR A 77 -3.63 6.14 20.22
N PRO A 78 -4.57 6.98 19.65
CA PRO A 78 -6.02 6.71 19.52
C PRO A 78 -6.45 6.03 18.19
N TRP A 79 -5.54 5.59 17.32
CA TRP A 79 -5.84 5.11 15.99
C TRP A 79 -5.90 3.59 15.88
N THR A 80 -6.82 3.11 15.03
CA THR A 80 -6.78 1.77 14.43
C THR A 80 -6.35 1.91 12.97
N ILE A 81 -5.28 1.22 12.59
CA ILE A 81 -4.55 1.40 11.32
C ILE A 81 -4.67 0.12 10.50
N TYR A 82 -5.05 0.28 9.25
CA TYR A 82 -5.16 -0.80 8.28
C TYR A 82 -4.33 -0.51 7.03
N ASN A 83 -3.74 -1.58 6.48
CA ASN A 83 -3.16 -1.60 5.13
C ASN A 83 -3.63 -2.88 4.44
N GLY A 84 -4.21 -2.78 3.27
CA GLY A 84 -4.76 -3.92 2.54
C GLY A 84 -3.75 -4.83 1.87
N GLY A 85 -2.46 -4.49 1.92
CA GLY A 85 -1.42 -5.18 1.16
C GLY A 85 -1.31 -4.66 -0.28
N SER A 86 -1.01 -5.54 -1.22
CA SER A 86 -0.84 -5.19 -2.63
C SER A 86 -1.55 -6.16 -3.55
N VAL A 87 -2.21 -5.63 -4.59
CA VAL A 87 -2.87 -6.45 -5.61
C VAL A 87 -1.85 -7.10 -6.55
N GLY A 88 -0.75 -6.41 -6.89
CA GLY A 88 0.15 -6.88 -7.93
C GLY A 88 1.64 -6.95 -7.54
N LEU A 89 2.02 -6.42 -6.37
CA LEU A 89 3.40 -6.41 -5.92
C LEU A 89 3.50 -6.59 -4.40
N PRO A 90 3.07 -7.73 -3.85
CA PRO A 90 3.11 -7.99 -2.41
C PRO A 90 4.55 -8.12 -1.89
N TYR A 91 4.78 -7.72 -0.63
CA TYR A 91 6.10 -7.74 0.05
C TYR A 91 6.07 -8.58 1.34
N ASN A 92 5.26 -9.64 1.35
CA ASN A 92 5.04 -10.47 2.53
C ASN A 92 5.16 -11.99 2.26
N GLY A 93 5.72 -12.37 1.09
CA GLY A 93 5.89 -13.77 0.68
C GLY A 93 4.61 -14.44 0.14
N ASP A 94 3.50 -13.72 0.10
CA ASP A 94 2.22 -14.21 -0.44
C ASP A 94 1.95 -13.49 -1.77
N THR A 95 2.00 -14.24 -2.88
CA THR A 95 1.91 -13.69 -4.25
C THR A 95 0.48 -13.43 -4.71
N ARG A 96 -0.53 -13.83 -3.92
CA ARG A 96 -1.93 -13.58 -4.24
C ARG A 96 -2.25 -12.09 -4.23
N ALA A 97 -3.23 -11.67 -5.03
CA ALA A 97 -3.74 -10.31 -5.00
C ALA A 97 -4.41 -10.02 -3.64
N GLN A 98 -3.91 -9.03 -2.92
CA GLN A 98 -4.35 -8.73 -1.55
C GLN A 98 -5.12 -7.42 -1.51
N TYR A 99 -6.23 -7.42 -0.77
CA TYR A 99 -7.04 -6.22 -0.52
C TYR A 99 -7.80 -6.31 0.81
N LEU A 100 -8.32 -5.18 1.25
CA LEU A 100 -9.08 -5.03 2.48
C LEU A 100 -10.51 -4.61 2.17
N ILE A 101 -11.47 -5.29 2.82
CA ILE A 101 -12.86 -4.83 2.93
C ILE A 101 -13.05 -4.28 4.34
N LEU A 102 -13.64 -3.10 4.47
CA LEU A 102 -14.14 -2.56 5.73
C LEU A 102 -15.67 -2.57 5.67
N GLU A 103 -16.27 -3.47 6.41
CA GLU A 103 -17.72 -3.61 6.49
C GLU A 103 -18.27 -2.81 7.68
N ALA A 104 -19.35 -2.05 7.42
CA ALA A 104 -20.08 -1.40 8.48
C ALA A 104 -20.96 -2.41 9.21
N VAL A 105 -20.70 -2.64 10.49
CA VAL A 105 -21.47 -3.58 11.33
C VAL A 105 -22.03 -2.87 12.56
N SER A 106 -23.21 -3.30 12.98
CA SER A 106 -23.79 -2.83 14.25
C SER A 106 -23.52 -3.87 15.34
N GLU A 107 -22.76 -3.47 16.35
CA GLU A 107 -22.42 -4.30 17.49
C GLU A 107 -22.89 -3.61 18.79
N ARG A 108 -23.75 -4.30 19.54
CA ARG A 108 -24.29 -3.78 20.83
C ARG A 108 -24.92 -2.39 20.75
N GLY A 109 -25.53 -2.07 19.58
CA GLY A 109 -26.17 -0.78 19.34
C GLY A 109 -25.22 0.35 18.89
N ALA A 110 -23.94 0.06 18.67
CA ALA A 110 -22.97 0.99 18.08
C ALA A 110 -22.51 0.51 16.72
N TRP A 111 -22.24 1.44 15.81
CA TRP A 111 -21.68 1.13 14.50
C TRP A 111 -20.14 1.08 14.56
N ALA A 112 -19.58 0.05 13.96
CA ALA A 112 -18.13 -0.17 13.89
C ALA A 112 -17.69 -0.65 12.51
N TRP A 113 -16.39 -0.52 12.21
CA TRP A 113 -15.77 -1.10 11.03
C TRP A 113 -15.23 -2.48 11.37
N ARG A 114 -15.67 -3.50 10.60
CA ARG A 114 -15.13 -4.85 10.65
C ARG A 114 -14.18 -5.03 9.47
N PRO A 115 -12.88 -5.25 9.71
CA PRO A 115 -11.92 -5.51 8.64
C PRO A 115 -12.01 -6.96 8.17
N GLU A 116 -11.92 -7.17 6.87
CA GLU A 116 -11.77 -8.47 6.24
C GLU A 116 -10.64 -8.39 5.21
N PHE A 117 -9.54 -9.11 5.49
CA PHE A 117 -8.42 -9.23 4.55
C PHE A 117 -8.71 -10.35 3.56
N ARG A 118 -8.59 -10.04 2.28
CA ARG A 118 -8.83 -10.97 1.18
C ARG A 118 -7.56 -11.19 0.38
N GLN A 119 -7.35 -12.45 -0.03
CA GLN A 119 -6.31 -12.87 -0.95
C GLN A 119 -6.99 -13.65 -2.09
N VAL A 120 -6.63 -13.30 -3.33
CA VAL A 120 -7.19 -13.89 -4.53
C VAL A 120 -6.07 -14.46 -5.38
N ASP A 121 -6.15 -15.75 -5.68
CA ASP A 121 -5.24 -16.39 -6.63
C ASP A 121 -5.51 -15.86 -8.04
N TYR A 122 -4.44 -15.71 -8.82
CA TYR A 122 -4.51 -15.38 -10.24
C TYR A 122 -3.39 -16.08 -10.99
N ASP A 123 -3.50 -16.14 -12.32
CA ASP A 123 -2.50 -16.78 -13.17
C ASP A 123 -1.23 -15.93 -13.27
N HIS A 124 -0.19 -16.33 -12.55
CA HIS A 124 1.12 -15.66 -12.57
C HIS A 124 1.92 -15.88 -13.87
N SER A 125 1.54 -16.88 -14.68
CA SER A 125 2.24 -17.15 -15.94
C SER A 125 2.14 -16.00 -16.95
N VAL A 126 1.14 -15.14 -16.79
CA VAL A 126 0.93 -13.94 -17.61
C VAL A 126 1.88 -12.78 -17.27
N LEU A 127 2.52 -12.79 -16.10
CA LEU A 127 3.33 -11.65 -15.63
C LEU A 127 4.54 -11.39 -16.53
N ARG A 128 5.40 -12.38 -16.72
CA ARG A 128 6.61 -12.23 -17.52
C ARG A 128 6.34 -11.82 -18.96
N PRO A 129 5.39 -12.43 -19.70
CA PRO A 129 4.99 -11.95 -21.01
C PRO A 129 4.46 -10.50 -21.00
N ALA A 130 3.67 -10.12 -19.99
CA ALA A 130 3.14 -8.76 -19.87
C ALA A 130 4.24 -7.72 -19.61
N TYR A 131 5.20 -8.02 -18.72
CA TYR A 131 6.37 -7.16 -18.48
C TYR A 131 7.20 -6.96 -19.75
N ALA A 132 7.45 -8.04 -20.50
CA ALA A 132 8.18 -7.97 -21.78
C ALA A 132 7.42 -7.12 -22.81
N ALA A 133 6.12 -7.38 -22.99
CA ALA A 133 5.29 -6.68 -23.97
C ALA A 133 5.08 -5.19 -23.64
N SER A 134 5.09 -4.82 -22.36
CA SER A 134 4.95 -3.42 -21.93
C SER A 134 6.16 -2.54 -22.26
N GLY A 135 7.29 -3.12 -22.61
CA GLY A 135 8.57 -2.42 -22.78
C GLY A 135 9.24 -2.04 -21.45
N MET A 136 8.67 -2.41 -20.30
CA MET A 136 9.22 -2.08 -18.99
C MET A 136 10.62 -2.65 -18.80
N MET A 137 10.83 -3.92 -19.19
CA MET A 137 12.13 -4.59 -19.10
C MET A 137 13.21 -3.87 -19.92
N ALA A 138 12.87 -3.46 -21.14
CA ALA A 138 13.79 -2.72 -22.01
C ALA A 138 14.10 -1.31 -21.47
N ALA A 139 13.13 -0.66 -20.80
CA ALA A 139 13.27 0.69 -20.28
C ALA A 139 14.04 0.76 -18.95
N THR A 140 13.94 -0.28 -18.10
CA THR A 140 14.43 -0.26 -16.71
C THR A 140 15.51 -1.30 -16.41
N GLY A 141 15.80 -2.21 -17.36
CA GLY A 141 16.85 -3.24 -17.21
C GLY A 141 16.67 -4.08 -15.95
N ALA A 142 17.71 -4.17 -15.14
CA ALA A 142 17.72 -4.97 -13.91
C ALA A 142 16.61 -4.59 -12.90
N VAL A 143 16.23 -3.33 -12.83
CA VAL A 143 15.14 -2.90 -11.94
C VAL A 143 13.82 -3.53 -12.37
N GLY A 144 13.55 -3.65 -13.67
CA GLY A 144 12.37 -4.34 -14.20
C GLY A 144 12.35 -5.82 -13.84
N GLU A 145 13.50 -6.51 -13.92
CA GLU A 145 13.63 -7.90 -13.48
C GLU A 145 13.36 -8.05 -11.97
N LEU A 146 13.90 -7.17 -11.14
CA LEU A 146 13.69 -7.21 -9.69
C LEU A 146 12.21 -6.98 -9.34
N HIS A 147 11.51 -6.09 -10.06
CA HIS A 147 10.08 -5.91 -9.90
C HIS A 147 9.30 -7.16 -10.30
N LEU A 148 9.65 -7.79 -11.42
CA LEU A 148 9.01 -9.03 -11.85
C LEU A 148 9.25 -10.16 -10.84
N LEU A 149 10.48 -10.36 -10.39
CA LEU A 149 10.81 -11.33 -9.33
C LEU A 149 10.02 -11.07 -8.05
N THR A 150 9.85 -9.81 -7.67
CA THR A 150 9.01 -9.44 -6.53
C THR A 150 7.56 -9.87 -6.74
N ALA A 151 7.00 -9.64 -7.92
CA ALA A 151 5.63 -10.04 -8.23
C ALA A 151 5.47 -11.57 -8.27
N GLU A 152 6.48 -12.30 -8.76
CA GLU A 152 6.50 -13.77 -8.86
C GLU A 152 6.71 -14.47 -7.50
N THR A 153 7.31 -13.81 -6.51
CA THR A 153 7.72 -14.45 -5.25
C THR A 153 7.15 -13.81 -3.98
N GLY A 154 6.68 -12.57 -4.06
CA GLY A 154 6.27 -11.78 -2.89
C GLY A 154 7.45 -11.26 -2.05
N HIS A 155 8.71 -11.51 -2.46
CA HIS A 155 9.89 -10.98 -1.77
C HIS A 155 10.27 -9.59 -2.30
N PRO A 156 10.62 -8.61 -1.44
CA PRO A 156 10.83 -7.21 -1.84
C PRO A 156 12.19 -6.92 -2.50
N TYR A 157 12.59 -7.69 -3.51
CA TYR A 157 13.90 -7.57 -4.18
C TYR A 157 14.22 -6.15 -4.65
N SER A 158 13.26 -5.42 -5.20
CA SER A 158 13.48 -4.04 -5.64
C SER A 158 13.74 -3.08 -4.48
N SER A 159 13.10 -3.33 -3.32
CA SER A 159 13.35 -2.56 -2.09
C SER A 159 14.73 -2.88 -1.52
N ASP A 160 15.08 -4.17 -1.44
CA ASP A 160 16.38 -4.62 -0.94
C ASP A 160 17.53 -4.10 -1.80
N PHE A 161 17.37 -4.11 -3.14
CA PHE A 161 18.33 -3.50 -4.04
C PHE A 161 18.47 -1.99 -3.82
N GLY A 162 17.38 -1.29 -3.59
CA GLY A 162 17.40 0.15 -3.27
C GLY A 162 18.10 0.45 -1.93
N VAL A 163 18.00 -0.43 -0.93
CA VAL A 163 18.78 -0.35 0.31
C VAL A 163 20.25 -0.56 0.01
N TRP A 164 20.59 -1.68 -0.65
CA TRP A 164 21.96 -2.01 -1.03
C TRP A 164 22.64 -0.88 -1.82
N LEU A 165 21.94 -0.28 -2.79
CA LEU A 165 22.50 0.78 -3.64
C LEU A 165 22.87 2.03 -2.82
N ARG A 166 22.09 2.39 -1.80
CA ARG A 166 22.39 3.54 -0.93
C ARG A 166 23.60 3.32 -0.02
N ASP A 167 23.93 2.06 0.26
CA ASP A 167 25.05 1.68 1.11
C ASP A 167 26.36 1.52 0.32
N GLN A 168 26.33 1.71 -1.02
CA GLN A 168 27.55 1.73 -1.82
C GLN A 168 28.28 3.05 -1.67
N PRO A 169 29.64 3.06 -1.65
CA PRO A 169 30.40 4.30 -1.67
C PRO A 169 30.13 5.05 -2.98
N ASP A 170 30.08 6.38 -2.90
CA ASP A 170 30.09 7.23 -4.09
C ASP A 170 31.42 7.04 -4.82
N ASP A 171 31.42 6.54 -6.06
CA ASP A 171 32.58 6.43 -6.93
C ASP A 171 32.98 7.81 -7.50
#